data_8d470422096d96dcf8e926a29088a356
#
_entry.id   8d470422096d96dcf8e926a29088a356
#
_cell.length_a   1.000
_cell.length_b   1.000
_cell.length_c   1.000
_cell.angle_alpha   90.00
_cell.angle_beta   90.00
_cell.angle_gamma   90.00
#
_symmetry.space_group_name_H-M   'P 1'
#
loop_
_entity.id
_entity.type
_entity.pdbx_description
1 polymer ?
#
loop_
_entity_poly.entity_id
_entity_poly.type
_entity_poly.pdbx_seq_one_letter_code
_entity_poly.pdbx_strand_id
1 'polypeptide(L)'
;MKDKELTLDKIEVKKKSQRPPLVFKTSTLQQLASSYLGYGATKTMRIAQQLYEGLSIDGENKGLITYMRTDSTRISNDAINMAKDYITQNYGEKYVGKYVTRNSKSNVQDAHEGIRPSYIELTPDSIKDNLTNEQYKLYKLIWERFLVSQFAAMKYDQMQINAVNGDYRFRGTINKVIFDGYYKIFKDEDEIKTGDFPELKENDVYPIEKLNIDEGITKAPTRFSEATLVKKLESEGIGRPSTYATIVETLKAREYVEVVDKRFFPTYLGYEVKDELIKNFKNIINVKFTANMEKDLDKVEEGLVEWVQLLSDFYDSLEKDIKKFETEIEKIKSKRIVSDVMDSEGKPMVLKTGLYGKYLVSESNEKETVSLKKVIIPQEQLENGQIFVKEEVEKIQSAKKGILTDFFTKDGSRYLLKVGRFGEYLESENYEKDEIRMSLPPELKQKFKKGAIVEVDDILQISEEMNRILEENEKIVKEAGVCPICGKPFEIKNGRFGKFLACTGYPDCKTIKNIKTGKITVASDTSEKNDESKTKAKTKSATKAKKTTKTTKKAAAKKTKAKTTSKTSAKKKKKSDKSDND
;
A
#
# COMPACT_ATOMS: atom_id res chain seq x y z
N MET A 1 -43.11 3.94 26.56
CA MET A 1 -42.65 4.39 27.89
C MET A 1 -43.86 4.99 28.57
N LYS A 2 -44.32 4.35 29.66
CA LYS A 2 -45.56 4.79 30.35
C LYS A 2 -45.33 6.02 31.20
N ASP A 3 -44.17 6.13 31.86
CA ASP A 3 -43.83 7.22 32.76
C ASP A 3 -42.52 7.83 32.31
N LYS A 4 -42.34 9.15 32.48
CA LYS A 4 -41.11 9.85 32.13
C LYS A 4 -39.99 9.65 33.17
N GLU A 5 -39.87 8.42 33.70
CA GLU A 5 -38.97 8.09 34.80
C GLU A 5 -38.17 6.83 34.47
N LEU A 6 -36.92 6.77 34.90
CA LEU A 6 -36.06 5.60 34.87
C LEU A 6 -35.77 5.13 36.28
N THR A 7 -36.02 3.85 36.56
CA THR A 7 -35.62 3.22 37.82
C THR A 7 -34.29 2.52 37.63
N LEU A 8 -33.31 2.75 38.50
CA LEU A 8 -32.03 2.07 38.48
C LEU A 8 -32.20 0.63 38.95
N ASP A 9 -32.00 -0.33 38.07
CA ASP A 9 -32.18 -1.76 38.33
C ASP A 9 -30.93 -2.36 38.99
N LYS A 10 -29.75 -2.05 38.46
CA LYS A 10 -28.49 -2.61 38.94
C LYS A 10 -27.31 -1.69 38.68
N ILE A 11 -26.44 -1.55 39.68
CA ILE A 11 -25.20 -0.80 39.61
C ILE A 11 -24.04 -1.73 39.95
N GLU A 12 -23.10 -1.91 38.99
CA GLU A 12 -21.91 -2.74 39.19
C GLU A 12 -20.65 -1.93 38.96
N VAL A 13 -19.72 -1.96 39.89
CA VAL A 13 -18.38 -1.39 39.72
C VAL A 13 -17.38 -2.52 39.57
N LYS A 14 -16.67 -2.53 38.42
CA LYS A 14 -15.67 -3.55 38.09
C LYS A 14 -14.30 -2.91 37.89
N LYS A 15 -13.29 -3.42 38.60
CA LYS A 15 -11.90 -3.05 38.36
C LYS A 15 -11.41 -3.67 37.09
N LYS A 16 -10.90 -2.86 36.17
CA LYS A 16 -10.38 -3.28 34.87
C LYS A 16 -8.93 -2.83 34.69
N SER A 17 -8.23 -3.57 33.87
CA SER A 17 -6.86 -3.24 33.50
C SER A 17 -6.69 -3.43 31.99
N GLN A 18 -6.08 -2.44 31.33
CA GLN A 18 -5.77 -2.49 29.92
C GLN A 18 -4.26 -2.56 29.76
N ARG A 19 -3.79 -3.65 29.17
CA ARG A 19 -2.36 -3.88 28.93
C ARG A 19 -1.86 -3.02 27.75
N PRO A 20 -0.61 -2.57 27.80
CA PRO A 20 0.01 -1.91 26.65
C PRO A 20 0.07 -2.86 25.44
N PRO A 21 0.09 -2.32 24.23
CA PRO A 21 0.31 -3.10 23.04
C PRO A 21 1.75 -3.61 22.98
N LEU A 22 1.98 -4.79 22.39
CA LEU A 22 3.32 -5.34 22.18
C LEU A 22 4.12 -4.51 21.17
N VAL A 23 5.43 -4.71 21.12
CA VAL A 23 6.31 -4.18 20.07
C VAL A 23 5.81 -4.54 18.69
N PHE A 24 6.28 -3.83 17.70
CA PHE A 24 5.92 -4.12 16.33
C PHE A 24 6.51 -5.44 15.84
N LYS A 25 5.72 -6.14 15.05
CA LYS A 25 6.15 -7.07 14.01
C LYS A 25 5.82 -6.46 12.64
N THR A 26 6.35 -7.00 11.56
CA THR A 26 6.21 -6.43 10.21
C THR A 26 4.77 -6.05 9.87
N SER A 27 3.81 -6.95 10.09
CA SER A 27 2.40 -6.74 9.78
C SER A 27 1.79 -5.56 10.56
N THR A 28 2.08 -5.48 11.87
CA THR A 28 1.53 -4.42 12.72
C THR A 28 2.21 -3.07 12.46
N LEU A 29 3.49 -3.05 12.10
CA LEU A 29 4.17 -1.83 11.66
C LEU A 29 3.54 -1.30 10.37
N GLN A 30 3.32 -2.16 9.36
CA GLN A 30 2.68 -1.77 8.11
C GLN A 30 1.25 -1.24 8.34
N GLN A 31 0.48 -1.89 9.22
CA GLN A 31 -0.88 -1.48 9.57
C GLN A 31 -0.91 -0.09 10.20
N LEU A 32 -0.08 0.15 11.23
CA LEU A 32 -0.07 1.44 11.91
C LEU A 32 0.56 2.55 11.04
N ALA A 33 1.63 2.28 10.32
CA ALA A 33 2.22 3.24 9.40
C ALA A 33 1.23 3.67 8.31
N SER A 34 0.41 2.74 7.81
CA SER A 34 -0.66 3.07 6.86
C SER A 34 -1.75 3.92 7.48
N SER A 35 -2.19 3.60 8.70
CA SER A 35 -3.30 4.29 9.37
C SER A 35 -2.91 5.69 9.87
N TYR A 36 -1.76 5.82 10.54
CA TYR A 36 -1.33 7.07 11.19
C TYR A 36 -0.49 7.96 10.29
N LEU A 37 0.41 7.38 9.47
CA LEU A 37 1.33 8.15 8.64
C LEU A 37 0.89 8.23 7.17
N GLY A 38 -0.10 7.43 6.77
CA GLY A 38 -0.51 7.29 5.38
C GLY A 38 0.55 6.64 4.49
N TYR A 39 1.47 5.85 5.08
CA TYR A 39 2.52 5.16 4.33
C TYR A 39 2.02 3.79 3.85
N GLY A 40 2.07 3.54 2.54
CA GLY A 40 1.80 2.20 2.02
C GLY A 40 2.84 1.18 2.48
N ALA A 41 2.50 -0.12 2.39
CA ALA A 41 3.35 -1.21 2.87
C ALA A 41 4.76 -1.18 2.26
N THR A 42 4.88 -0.99 0.96
CA THR A 42 6.18 -0.88 0.24
C THR A 42 7.02 0.30 0.73
N LYS A 43 6.38 1.48 0.91
CA LYS A 43 7.06 2.67 1.43
C LYS A 43 7.54 2.46 2.86
N THR A 44 6.70 1.88 3.72
CA THR A 44 7.04 1.56 5.11
C THR A 44 8.27 0.66 5.17
N MET A 45 8.29 -0.42 4.40
CA MET A 45 9.42 -1.37 4.39
C MET A 45 10.69 -0.75 3.83
N ARG A 46 10.61 0.11 2.82
CA ARG A 46 11.77 0.83 2.27
C ARG A 46 12.40 1.77 3.31
N ILE A 47 11.59 2.51 4.06
CA ILE A 47 12.10 3.40 5.11
C ILE A 47 12.65 2.59 6.29
N ALA A 48 11.96 1.54 6.71
CA ALA A 48 12.44 0.64 7.76
C ALA A 48 13.78 -0.01 7.40
N GLN A 49 13.98 -0.40 6.13
CA GLN A 49 15.25 -0.91 5.63
C GLN A 49 16.38 0.12 5.79
N GLN A 50 16.13 1.39 5.46
CA GLN A 50 17.10 2.47 5.63
C GLN A 50 17.47 2.69 7.10
N LEU A 51 16.48 2.66 8.00
CA LEU A 51 16.70 2.78 9.44
C LEU A 51 17.51 1.61 9.99
N TYR A 52 17.33 0.40 9.47
CA TYR A 52 18.07 -0.79 9.86
C TYR A 52 19.51 -0.80 9.33
N GLU A 53 19.70 -0.50 8.05
CA GLU A 53 21.04 -0.50 7.40
C GLU A 53 21.99 0.57 7.96
N GLY A 54 21.43 1.57 8.59
CA GLY A 54 22.16 2.63 9.27
C GLY A 54 22.13 3.97 8.56
N LEU A 55 22.18 4.99 9.39
CA LEU A 55 22.24 6.40 9.01
C LEU A 55 23.40 7.06 9.74
N SER A 56 23.91 8.14 9.17
CA SER A 56 24.99 8.91 9.81
C SER A 56 24.42 9.71 10.99
N ILE A 57 24.77 9.30 12.21
CA ILE A 57 24.46 10.01 13.46
C ILE A 57 25.78 10.36 14.09
N ASP A 58 26.02 11.66 14.27
CA ASP A 58 27.25 12.20 14.84
C ASP A 58 28.55 11.71 14.16
N GLY A 59 28.48 11.53 12.83
CA GLY A 59 29.60 11.05 12.01
C GLY A 59 29.79 9.53 11.97
N GLU A 60 29.04 8.77 12.74
CA GLU A 60 29.05 7.30 12.74
C GLU A 60 27.83 6.73 12.01
N ASN A 61 27.98 5.59 11.33
CA ASN A 61 26.87 4.89 10.72
C ASN A 61 26.19 3.97 11.76
N LYS A 62 24.97 4.33 12.21
CA LYS A 62 24.22 3.59 13.23
C LYS A 62 22.95 2.99 12.67
N GLY A 63 22.75 1.68 12.82
CA GLY A 63 21.47 1.01 12.59
C GLY A 63 20.51 1.36 13.72
N LEU A 64 19.44 2.09 13.39
CA LEU A 64 18.55 2.69 14.38
C LEU A 64 17.47 1.75 14.89
N ILE A 65 17.17 0.67 14.17
CA ILE A 65 16.15 -0.31 14.55
C ILE A 65 16.65 -1.75 14.38
N THR A 66 16.02 -2.70 15.06
CA THR A 66 16.19 -4.13 14.83
C THR A 66 15.64 -4.54 13.45
N TYR A 67 15.94 -5.77 13.03
CA TYR A 67 15.52 -6.26 11.72
C TYR A 67 14.00 -6.20 11.54
N MET A 68 13.56 -5.52 10.48
CA MET A 68 12.14 -5.16 10.27
C MET A 68 11.30 -6.27 9.64
N ARG A 69 11.88 -7.34 9.14
CA ARG A 69 11.14 -8.50 8.61
C ARG A 69 11.07 -9.60 9.66
N THR A 70 10.15 -9.44 10.59
CA THR A 70 9.94 -10.38 11.69
C THR A 70 8.45 -10.49 12.01
N ASP A 71 8.01 -11.65 12.41
CA ASP A 71 6.71 -11.92 13.01
C ASP A 71 6.80 -12.13 14.53
N SER A 72 8.01 -12.10 15.07
CA SER A 72 8.29 -12.19 16.50
C SER A 72 7.95 -10.88 17.22
N THR A 73 7.48 -11.01 18.45
CA THR A 73 7.36 -9.91 19.42
C THR A 73 8.30 -10.11 20.61
N ARG A 74 9.24 -11.06 20.53
CA ARG A 74 10.28 -11.27 21.53
C ARG A 74 11.20 -10.07 21.63
N ILE A 75 11.68 -9.78 22.82
CA ILE A 75 12.66 -8.71 23.09
C ILE A 75 13.75 -9.30 23.97
N SER A 76 15.01 -8.92 23.73
CA SER A 76 16.13 -9.30 24.59
C SER A 76 15.96 -8.72 26.01
N ASN A 77 16.53 -9.42 26.99
CA ASN A 77 16.53 -8.95 28.37
C ASN A 77 17.26 -7.61 28.52
N ASP A 78 18.33 -7.40 27.76
CA ASP A 78 19.09 -6.15 27.77
C ASP A 78 18.21 -4.97 27.34
N ALA A 79 17.46 -5.13 26.24
CA ALA A 79 16.55 -4.08 25.78
C ALA A 79 15.41 -3.81 26.76
N ILE A 80 14.89 -4.85 27.44
CA ILE A 80 13.89 -4.69 28.51
C ILE A 80 14.50 -3.91 29.67
N ASN A 81 15.72 -4.22 30.10
CA ASN A 81 16.39 -3.51 31.19
C ASN A 81 16.68 -2.06 30.84
N MET A 82 17.21 -1.79 29.64
CA MET A 82 17.43 -0.42 29.15
C MET A 82 16.14 0.41 29.16
N ALA A 83 15.03 -0.17 28.68
CA ALA A 83 13.73 0.50 28.70
C ALA A 83 13.21 0.72 30.14
N LYS A 84 13.42 -0.24 31.04
CA LYS A 84 13.07 -0.10 32.45
C LYS A 84 13.82 1.04 33.11
N ASP A 85 15.14 1.13 32.88
CA ASP A 85 15.96 2.22 33.44
C ASP A 85 15.52 3.58 32.88
N TYR A 86 15.28 3.67 31.58
CA TYR A 86 14.77 4.87 30.93
C TYR A 86 13.42 5.30 31.51
N ILE A 87 12.46 4.37 31.70
CA ILE A 87 11.15 4.65 32.27
C ILE A 87 11.28 5.09 33.72
N THR A 88 12.13 4.42 34.50
CA THR A 88 12.35 4.77 35.92
C THR A 88 12.88 6.19 36.06
N GLN A 89 13.84 6.57 35.24
CA GLN A 89 14.48 7.89 35.27
C GLN A 89 13.53 9.01 34.81
N ASN A 90 12.74 8.79 33.76
CA ASN A 90 11.95 9.84 33.14
C ASN A 90 10.49 9.92 33.61
N TYR A 91 9.92 8.80 34.10
CA TYR A 91 8.51 8.70 34.48
C TYR A 91 8.27 8.17 35.90
N GLY A 92 9.28 7.51 36.48
CA GLY A 92 9.22 6.91 37.81
C GLY A 92 8.91 5.40 37.79
N GLU A 93 9.38 4.69 38.83
CA GLU A 93 9.33 3.23 38.94
C GLU A 93 7.93 2.64 38.80
N LYS A 94 6.88 3.34 39.28
CA LYS A 94 5.48 2.90 39.20
C LYS A 94 4.98 2.68 37.77
N TYR A 95 5.62 3.30 36.76
CA TYR A 95 5.27 3.16 35.36
C TYR A 95 5.99 1.99 34.67
N VAL A 96 6.93 1.34 35.34
CA VAL A 96 7.60 0.17 34.79
C VAL A 96 6.63 -1.00 34.72
N GLY A 97 6.42 -1.51 33.52
CA GLY A 97 5.55 -2.65 33.25
C GLY A 97 6.28 -3.98 33.27
N LYS A 98 5.49 -5.05 33.24
CA LYS A 98 6.00 -6.41 33.00
C LYS A 98 5.74 -6.77 31.55
N TYR A 99 6.79 -6.81 30.74
CA TYR A 99 6.68 -7.28 29.37
C TYR A 99 6.36 -8.78 29.35
N VAL A 100 5.31 -9.17 28.67
CA VAL A 100 4.91 -10.58 28.53
C VAL A 100 4.71 -10.84 27.05
N THR A 101 5.65 -11.57 26.46
CA THR A 101 5.46 -12.15 25.12
C THR A 101 4.25 -13.07 25.15
N ARG A 102 3.34 -12.92 24.21
CA ARG A 102 2.35 -13.97 23.96
C ARG A 102 3.09 -15.06 23.21
N ASN A 103 3.34 -16.18 23.86
CA ASN A 103 3.74 -17.40 23.17
C ASN A 103 2.62 -17.72 22.19
N SER A 104 2.82 -17.39 20.90
CA SER A 104 2.00 -17.95 19.84
C SER A 104 2.30 -19.45 19.85
N LYS A 105 1.26 -20.27 19.96
CA LYS A 105 1.39 -21.74 19.87
C LYS A 105 1.75 -22.22 18.44
N SER A 106 2.02 -21.31 17.52
CA SER A 106 2.48 -21.58 16.17
C SER A 106 3.94 -21.16 16.07
N ASN A 107 4.73 -22.01 15.49
CA ASN A 107 6.14 -21.87 15.22
C ASN A 107 6.43 -20.49 14.59
N VAL A 108 6.82 -19.58 15.44
CA VAL A 108 7.34 -18.28 15.04
C VAL A 108 8.81 -18.52 14.74
N GLN A 109 9.33 -18.02 13.63
CA GLN A 109 10.76 -17.92 13.41
C GLN A 109 11.38 -17.10 14.56
N ASP A 110 11.76 -17.78 15.63
CA ASP A 110 12.21 -17.17 16.89
C ASP A 110 13.63 -16.59 16.79
N ALA A 111 14.22 -16.63 15.59
CA ALA A 111 15.56 -16.11 15.32
C ALA A 111 15.66 -14.58 15.48
N HIS A 112 14.56 -13.85 15.26
CA HIS A 112 14.57 -12.39 15.28
C HIS A 112 13.81 -11.83 16.48
N GLU A 113 14.20 -10.63 16.91
CA GLU A 113 13.43 -9.85 17.86
C GLU A 113 12.27 -9.10 17.19
N GLY A 114 11.34 -8.59 17.99
CA GLY A 114 10.37 -7.60 17.55
C GLY A 114 11.07 -6.31 17.10
N ILE A 115 10.35 -5.49 16.31
CA ILE A 115 10.89 -4.24 15.76
C ILE A 115 10.92 -3.19 16.88
N ARG A 116 12.11 -2.73 17.22
CA ARG A 116 12.39 -1.76 18.28
C ARG A 116 13.58 -0.87 17.92
N PRO A 117 13.77 0.27 18.60
CA PRO A 117 15.02 1.01 18.47
C PRO A 117 16.21 0.18 18.99
N SER A 118 17.35 0.32 18.32
CA SER A 118 18.62 -0.29 18.77
C SER A 118 19.16 0.42 20.00
N TYR A 119 18.94 1.73 20.09
CA TYR A 119 19.43 2.63 21.14
C TYR A 119 18.26 3.46 21.68
N ILE A 120 17.86 3.23 22.93
CA ILE A 120 16.71 3.94 23.52
C ILE A 120 17.01 5.40 23.80
N GLU A 121 18.28 5.73 24.06
CA GLU A 121 18.79 7.08 24.30
C GLU A 121 18.74 7.96 23.06
N LEU A 122 18.78 7.39 21.87
CA LEU A 122 18.56 8.11 20.61
C LEU A 122 17.08 8.39 20.44
N THR A 123 16.57 9.35 21.21
CA THR A 123 15.15 9.73 21.12
C THR A 123 14.87 10.33 19.73
N PRO A 124 13.62 10.20 19.22
CA PRO A 124 13.28 10.76 17.91
C PRO A 124 13.65 12.24 17.77
N ASP A 125 13.45 13.03 18.81
CA ASP A 125 13.72 14.46 18.77
C ASP A 125 15.22 14.77 18.83
N SER A 126 16.04 13.95 19.50
CA SER A 126 17.50 14.18 19.59
C SER A 126 18.22 13.95 18.27
N ILE A 127 17.68 13.09 17.38
CA ILE A 127 18.31 12.77 16.09
C ILE A 127 17.50 13.28 14.88
N LYS A 128 16.56 14.20 15.12
CA LYS A 128 15.64 14.68 14.09
C LYS A 128 16.35 15.29 12.89
N ASP A 129 17.41 16.03 13.12
CA ASP A 129 18.18 16.72 12.07
C ASP A 129 19.02 15.76 11.21
N ASN A 130 19.26 14.54 11.69
CA ASN A 130 19.94 13.47 10.95
C ASN A 130 18.98 12.66 10.07
N LEU A 131 17.67 12.86 10.22
CA LEU A 131 16.63 12.07 9.56
C LEU A 131 15.84 12.90 8.54
N THR A 132 15.44 12.27 7.45
CA THR A 132 14.38 12.84 6.62
C THR A 132 13.06 12.85 7.40
N ASN A 133 12.13 13.73 7.03
CA ASN A 133 10.82 13.78 7.68
C ASN A 133 10.07 12.43 7.65
N GLU A 134 10.26 11.63 6.59
CA GLU A 134 9.66 10.30 6.48
C GLU A 134 10.31 9.30 7.44
N GLN A 135 11.64 9.33 7.54
CA GLN A 135 12.41 8.48 8.46
C GLN A 135 12.11 8.85 9.92
N TYR A 136 12.08 10.15 10.23
CA TYR A 136 11.73 10.64 11.56
C TYR A 136 10.36 10.14 12.01
N LYS A 137 9.33 10.29 11.18
CA LYS A 137 7.97 9.84 11.53
C LYS A 137 7.88 8.33 11.77
N LEU A 138 8.55 7.53 10.94
CA LEU A 138 8.54 6.08 11.11
C LEU A 138 9.36 5.64 12.32
N TYR A 139 10.54 6.24 12.53
CA TYR A 139 11.37 5.99 13.70
C TYR A 139 10.64 6.36 15.00
N LYS A 140 10.00 7.54 15.04
CA LYS A 140 9.18 7.98 16.17
C LYS A 140 8.08 6.97 16.49
N LEU A 141 7.36 6.48 15.49
CA LEU A 141 6.31 5.48 15.66
C LEU A 141 6.87 4.17 16.26
N ILE A 142 8.05 3.72 15.83
CA ILE A 142 8.71 2.51 16.33
C ILE A 142 9.21 2.72 17.75
N TRP A 143 9.85 3.86 18.03
CA TRP A 143 10.42 4.20 19.31
C TRP A 143 9.33 4.33 20.40
N GLU A 144 8.28 5.11 20.10
CA GLU A 144 7.14 5.28 21.01
C GLU A 144 6.44 3.95 21.29
N ARG A 145 6.23 3.11 20.26
CA ARG A 145 5.61 1.80 20.42
C ARG A 145 6.42 0.88 21.32
N PHE A 146 7.74 0.87 21.15
CA PHE A 146 8.65 0.09 22.01
C PHE A 146 8.55 0.57 23.45
N LEU A 147 8.67 1.88 23.68
CA LEU A 147 8.61 2.46 25.02
C LEU A 147 7.26 2.12 25.69
N VAL A 148 6.15 2.38 25.00
CA VAL A 148 4.78 2.08 25.48
C VAL A 148 4.65 0.60 25.85
N SER A 149 5.22 -0.31 25.09
CA SER A 149 5.13 -1.75 25.35
C SER A 149 5.76 -2.18 26.68
N GLN A 150 6.66 -1.36 27.23
CA GLN A 150 7.38 -1.60 28.49
C GLN A 150 6.71 -0.92 29.70
N PHE A 151 5.68 -0.10 29.45
CA PHE A 151 4.95 0.58 30.51
C PHE A 151 3.99 -0.35 31.26
N ALA A 152 3.65 0.06 32.48
CA ALA A 152 2.62 -0.59 33.27
C ALA A 152 1.23 -0.43 32.62
N ALA A 153 0.38 -1.41 32.86
CA ALA A 153 -1.00 -1.39 32.37
C ALA A 153 -1.79 -0.22 32.97
N MET A 154 -2.67 0.39 32.18
CA MET A 154 -3.67 1.32 32.67
C MET A 154 -4.66 0.56 33.55
N LYS A 155 -5.07 1.18 34.68
CA LYS A 155 -6.09 0.66 35.60
C LYS A 155 -7.23 1.64 35.72
N TYR A 156 -8.44 1.14 35.61
CA TYR A 156 -9.64 1.94 35.71
C TYR A 156 -10.76 1.16 36.37
N ASP A 157 -11.63 1.86 37.07
CA ASP A 157 -12.88 1.32 37.56
C ASP A 157 -13.97 1.64 36.52
N GLN A 158 -14.81 0.66 36.22
CA GLN A 158 -15.92 0.80 35.28
C GLN A 158 -17.22 0.60 36.07
N MET A 159 -18.01 1.66 36.17
CA MET A 159 -19.39 1.60 36.71
C MET A 159 -20.32 1.29 35.52
N GLN A 160 -21.04 0.19 35.63
CA GLN A 160 -22.11 -0.17 34.71
C GLN A 160 -23.45 0.07 35.42
N ILE A 161 -24.30 0.86 34.80
CA ILE A 161 -25.61 1.26 35.31
C ILE A 161 -26.64 0.62 34.39
N ASN A 162 -27.53 -0.20 34.92
CA ASN A 162 -28.70 -0.69 34.23
C ASN A 162 -29.95 0.01 34.82
N ALA A 163 -30.80 0.51 33.93
CA ALA A 163 -32.04 1.18 34.32
C ALA A 163 -33.21 0.61 33.50
N VAL A 164 -34.40 0.69 34.07
CA VAL A 164 -35.63 0.15 33.45
C VAL A 164 -36.73 1.22 33.45
N ASN A 165 -37.61 1.12 32.45
CA ASN A 165 -38.89 1.81 32.39
C ASN A 165 -39.88 0.85 31.73
N GLY A 166 -40.69 0.16 32.56
CA GLY A 166 -41.53 -0.94 32.09
C GLY A 166 -40.69 -2.04 31.41
N ASP A 167 -41.00 -2.38 30.19
CA ASP A 167 -40.28 -3.40 29.42
C ASP A 167 -38.97 -2.91 28.78
N TYR A 168 -38.71 -1.60 28.80
CA TYR A 168 -37.49 -1.01 28.22
C TYR A 168 -36.33 -1.06 29.20
N ARG A 169 -35.17 -1.46 28.66
CA ARG A 169 -33.91 -1.56 29.40
C ARG A 169 -32.87 -0.61 28.84
N PHE A 170 -32.22 0.14 29.70
CA PHE A 170 -31.17 1.09 29.38
C PHE A 170 -29.87 0.66 30.04
N ARG A 171 -28.75 0.90 29.38
CA ARG A 171 -27.43 0.64 29.94
C ARG A 171 -26.53 1.84 29.76
N GLY A 172 -25.95 2.33 30.83
CA GLY A 172 -24.92 3.34 30.88
C GLY A 172 -23.58 2.73 31.34
N THR A 173 -22.48 3.34 30.94
CA THR A 173 -21.16 2.95 31.43
C THR A 173 -20.33 4.20 31.64
N ILE A 174 -19.72 4.30 32.83
CA ILE A 174 -18.79 5.37 33.20
C ILE A 174 -17.46 4.73 33.56
N ASN A 175 -16.36 5.28 33.10
CA ASN A 175 -15.00 4.81 33.44
C ASN A 175 -14.33 5.88 34.29
N LYS A 176 -13.67 5.48 35.38
CA LYS A 176 -12.82 6.33 36.22
C LYS A 176 -11.39 5.79 36.16
N VAL A 177 -10.47 6.54 35.60
CA VAL A 177 -9.05 6.14 35.55
C VAL A 177 -8.45 6.26 36.94
N ILE A 178 -7.92 5.14 37.45
CA ILE A 178 -7.22 5.07 38.73
C ILE A 178 -5.71 5.21 38.54
N PHE A 179 -5.19 4.69 37.45
CA PHE A 179 -3.77 4.79 37.07
C PHE A 179 -3.64 4.81 35.57
N ASP A 180 -3.05 5.88 35.02
CA ASP A 180 -2.92 6.13 33.59
C ASP A 180 -2.00 5.11 32.88
N GLY A 181 -0.97 4.60 33.57
CA GLY A 181 -0.08 3.59 33.00
C GLY A 181 0.56 4.06 31.67
N TYR A 182 0.48 3.21 30.64
CA TYR A 182 1.05 3.49 29.33
C TYR A 182 0.39 4.65 28.56
N TYR A 183 -0.82 5.06 28.94
CA TYR A 183 -1.47 6.26 28.38
C TYR A 183 -0.73 7.55 28.70
N LYS A 184 0.16 7.55 29.69
CA LYS A 184 1.02 8.69 30.02
C LYS A 184 1.85 9.22 28.84
N ILE A 185 2.16 8.35 27.87
CA ILE A 185 2.93 8.68 26.66
C ILE A 185 2.02 9.25 25.58
N PHE A 186 0.81 8.72 25.45
CA PHE A 186 -0.17 9.24 24.51
C PHE A 186 -0.78 10.52 25.10
N LYS A 187 -0.39 11.67 24.56
CA LYS A 187 -0.85 12.98 25.04
C LYS A 187 -2.32 13.27 24.76
N ASP A 188 -3.04 12.40 24.05
CA ASP A 188 -4.46 12.57 23.77
C ASP A 188 -5.28 12.11 24.98
N GLU A 189 -5.32 12.98 26.02
CA GLU A 189 -6.16 12.79 27.20
C GLU A 189 -7.66 12.72 26.84
N ASP A 190 -8.05 13.21 25.66
CA ASP A 190 -9.43 13.27 25.18
C ASP A 190 -10.01 11.90 24.76
N GLU A 191 -9.19 10.88 24.48
CA GLU A 191 -9.70 9.55 24.12
C GLU A 191 -10.24 8.76 25.31
N ILE A 192 -9.84 9.08 26.54
CA ILE A 192 -10.36 8.42 27.73
C ILE A 192 -11.49 9.29 28.29
N LYS A 193 -12.73 9.00 27.88
CA LYS A 193 -13.91 9.55 28.56
C LYS A 193 -13.90 9.07 30.01
N THR A 194 -13.30 9.86 30.87
CA THR A 194 -13.25 9.59 32.32
C THR A 194 -14.11 10.61 33.06
N GLY A 195 -14.81 10.14 34.05
CA GLY A 195 -15.58 11.00 34.96
C GLY A 195 -15.57 10.40 36.35
N ASP A 196 -15.83 11.23 37.32
CA ASP A 196 -16.12 10.73 38.66
C ASP A 196 -17.43 9.96 38.66
N PHE A 197 -17.52 8.95 39.52
CA PHE A 197 -18.76 8.21 39.65
C PHE A 197 -19.80 9.08 40.36
N PRO A 198 -21.00 9.20 39.77
CA PRO A 198 -22.11 9.81 40.50
C PRO A 198 -22.54 8.95 41.70
N GLU A 199 -23.03 9.59 42.72
CA GLU A 199 -23.64 8.90 43.86
C GLU A 199 -25.03 8.39 43.45
N LEU A 200 -25.11 7.12 43.05
CA LEU A 200 -26.33 6.46 42.60
C LEU A 200 -26.62 5.24 43.49
N LYS A 201 -27.88 4.98 43.74
CA LYS A 201 -28.33 3.78 44.48
C LYS A 201 -29.28 2.97 43.61
N GLU A 202 -29.24 1.66 43.76
CA GLU A 202 -30.23 0.76 43.16
C GLU A 202 -31.63 1.12 43.68
N ASN A 203 -32.62 1.06 42.82
CA ASN A 203 -34.00 1.49 42.98
C ASN A 203 -34.23 3.02 43.04
N ASP A 204 -33.21 3.86 42.90
CA ASP A 204 -33.43 5.29 42.72
C ASP A 204 -34.17 5.55 41.38
N VAL A 205 -35.06 6.55 41.42
CA VAL A 205 -35.89 6.94 40.29
C VAL A 205 -35.43 8.31 39.78
N TYR A 206 -35.17 8.41 38.50
CA TYR A 206 -34.71 9.63 37.83
C TYR A 206 -35.66 10.05 36.71
N PRO A 207 -36.00 11.33 36.59
CA PRO A 207 -36.81 11.82 35.50
C PRO A 207 -36.05 11.74 34.17
N ILE A 208 -36.75 11.41 33.09
CA ILE A 208 -36.20 11.44 31.75
C ILE A 208 -36.38 12.86 31.21
N GLU A 209 -35.32 13.65 31.20
CA GLU A 209 -35.32 15.00 30.61
C GLU A 209 -35.52 14.96 29.09
N LYS A 210 -34.82 14.06 28.43
CA LYS A 210 -34.85 13.96 26.97
C LYS A 210 -34.63 12.53 26.52
N LEU A 211 -35.44 12.07 25.58
CA LEU A 211 -35.24 10.81 24.86
C LEU A 211 -34.87 11.11 23.41
N ASN A 212 -33.67 10.73 23.06
CA ASN A 212 -33.25 10.75 21.65
C ASN A 212 -33.45 9.36 21.07
N ILE A 213 -34.14 9.29 19.94
CA ILE A 213 -34.30 8.04 19.18
C ILE A 213 -33.56 8.24 17.86
N ASP A 214 -32.49 7.51 17.70
CA ASP A 214 -31.70 7.53 16.47
C ASP A 214 -32.00 6.27 15.65
N GLU A 215 -32.37 6.45 14.40
CA GLU A 215 -32.50 5.36 13.45
C GLU A 215 -31.12 4.97 12.94
N GLY A 216 -30.71 3.76 13.26
CA GLY A 216 -29.43 3.20 12.82
C GLY A 216 -29.61 2.26 11.63
N ILE A 217 -29.02 2.62 10.50
CA ILE A 217 -28.95 1.70 9.34
C ILE A 217 -27.61 0.97 9.40
N THR A 218 -27.67 -0.37 9.35
CA THR A 218 -26.45 -1.19 9.27
C THR A 218 -25.72 -0.92 7.96
N LYS A 219 -24.43 -0.62 8.06
CA LYS A 219 -23.59 -0.37 6.88
C LYS A 219 -22.92 -1.67 6.45
N ALA A 220 -22.78 -1.85 5.13
CA ALA A 220 -21.97 -2.95 4.58
C ALA A 220 -20.52 -2.87 5.09
N PRO A 221 -19.81 -4.01 5.19
CA PRO A 221 -18.38 -4.02 5.52
C PRO A 221 -17.59 -3.09 4.59
N THR A 222 -16.67 -2.32 5.16
CA THR A 222 -15.84 -1.41 4.38
C THR A 222 -14.88 -2.19 3.48
N ARG A 223 -14.59 -1.65 2.29
CA ARG A 223 -13.55 -2.21 1.41
C ARG A 223 -12.18 -2.20 2.11
N PHE A 224 -11.32 -3.12 1.71
CA PHE A 224 -9.97 -3.20 2.24
C PHE A 224 -9.16 -1.92 1.94
N SER A 225 -8.41 -1.48 2.94
CA SER A 225 -7.24 -0.63 2.77
C SER A 225 -5.97 -1.50 2.77
N GLU A 226 -4.79 -0.95 2.47
CA GLU A 226 -3.54 -1.71 2.61
C GLU A 226 -3.39 -2.30 4.02
N ALA A 227 -3.65 -1.50 5.07
CA ALA A 227 -3.60 -1.95 6.46
C ALA A 227 -4.56 -3.11 6.75
N THR A 228 -5.81 -3.00 6.34
CA THR A 228 -6.81 -4.04 6.62
C THR A 228 -6.61 -5.28 5.76
N LEU A 229 -6.04 -5.15 4.55
CA LEU A 229 -5.67 -6.29 3.72
C LEU A 229 -4.49 -7.06 4.34
N VAL A 230 -3.43 -6.37 4.78
CA VAL A 230 -2.30 -7.02 5.48
C VAL A 230 -2.79 -7.73 6.76
N LYS A 231 -3.68 -7.09 7.53
CA LYS A 231 -4.29 -7.72 8.71
C LYS A 231 -5.08 -8.99 8.34
N LYS A 232 -5.83 -8.95 7.23
CA LYS A 232 -6.61 -10.11 6.77
C LYS A 232 -5.69 -11.24 6.30
N LEU A 233 -4.68 -10.95 5.48
CA LEU A 233 -3.68 -11.93 5.03
C LEU A 233 -3.02 -12.64 6.22
N GLU A 234 -2.56 -11.88 7.21
CA GLU A 234 -1.98 -12.42 8.43
C GLU A 234 -2.96 -13.32 9.20
N SER A 235 -4.22 -12.88 9.37
CA SER A 235 -5.24 -13.65 10.09
C SER A 235 -5.61 -14.96 9.40
N GLU A 236 -5.46 -15.04 8.09
CA GLU A 236 -5.68 -16.25 7.28
C GLU A 236 -4.41 -17.11 7.15
N GLY A 237 -3.27 -16.64 7.64
CA GLY A 237 -1.98 -17.33 7.52
C GLY A 237 -1.38 -17.27 6.12
N ILE A 238 -1.75 -16.26 5.32
CA ILE A 238 -1.26 -16.04 3.95
C ILE A 238 -0.16 -14.98 3.97
N GLY A 239 0.97 -15.29 3.36
CA GLY A 239 2.13 -14.42 3.32
C GLY A 239 2.96 -14.46 4.61
N ARG A 240 4.13 -13.88 4.53
CA ARG A 240 5.13 -13.77 5.60
C ARG A 240 5.66 -12.32 5.66
N PRO A 241 6.44 -11.95 6.67
CA PRO A 241 7.01 -10.61 6.77
C PRO A 241 7.69 -10.09 5.49
N SER A 242 8.26 -10.97 4.69
CA SER A 242 8.91 -10.64 3.42
C SER A 242 7.95 -10.41 2.26
N THR A 243 6.72 -10.93 2.30
CA THR A 243 5.82 -10.97 1.14
C THR A 243 4.60 -10.05 1.23
N TYR A 244 4.17 -9.60 2.41
CA TYR A 244 2.98 -8.73 2.53
C TYR A 244 3.02 -7.50 1.62
N ALA A 245 4.14 -6.76 1.63
CA ALA A 245 4.29 -5.58 0.79
C ALA A 245 4.27 -5.92 -0.71
N THR A 246 4.91 -7.03 -1.09
CA THR A 246 4.97 -7.51 -2.48
C THR A 246 3.58 -7.93 -2.98
N ILE A 247 2.78 -8.62 -2.16
CA ILE A 247 1.41 -9.00 -2.51
C ILE A 247 0.58 -7.74 -2.83
N VAL A 248 0.61 -6.75 -1.92
CA VAL A 248 -0.12 -5.49 -2.11
C VAL A 248 0.34 -4.77 -3.37
N GLU A 249 1.65 -4.70 -3.61
CA GLU A 249 2.20 -4.02 -4.78
C GLU A 249 1.87 -4.76 -6.08
N THR A 250 1.90 -6.09 -6.09
CA THR A 250 1.54 -6.91 -7.25
C THR A 250 0.09 -6.66 -7.68
N LEU A 251 -0.84 -6.57 -6.73
CA LEU A 251 -2.25 -6.28 -7.04
C LEU A 251 -2.41 -4.94 -7.75
N LYS A 252 -1.67 -3.91 -7.32
CA LYS A 252 -1.69 -2.57 -7.92
C LYS A 252 -0.96 -2.53 -9.26
N ALA A 253 0.26 -3.10 -9.31
CA ALA A 253 1.11 -3.06 -10.50
C ALA A 253 0.51 -3.84 -11.68
N ARG A 254 -0.23 -4.91 -11.41
CA ARG A 254 -0.97 -5.68 -12.41
C ARG A 254 -2.35 -5.11 -12.73
N GLU A 255 -2.71 -3.97 -12.15
CA GLU A 255 -4.01 -3.34 -12.32
C GLU A 255 -5.20 -4.24 -11.96
N TYR A 256 -5.01 -5.22 -11.05
CA TYR A 256 -6.11 -6.05 -10.56
C TYR A 256 -7.01 -5.30 -9.59
N VAL A 257 -6.47 -4.27 -8.96
CA VAL A 257 -7.20 -3.34 -8.11
C VAL A 257 -6.79 -1.90 -8.42
N GLU A 258 -7.73 -0.98 -8.25
CA GLU A 258 -7.47 0.45 -8.17
C GLU A 258 -7.62 0.93 -6.73
N VAL A 259 -6.98 2.05 -6.40
CA VAL A 259 -7.04 2.65 -5.06
C VAL A 259 -7.80 3.97 -5.13
N VAL A 260 -8.99 3.99 -4.54
CA VAL A 260 -9.82 5.20 -4.41
C VAL A 260 -10.02 5.46 -2.92
N ASP A 261 -9.75 6.67 -2.45
CA ASP A 261 -9.86 7.08 -1.04
C ASP A 261 -9.18 6.07 -0.07
N LYS A 262 -7.97 5.64 -0.42
CA LYS A 262 -7.18 4.64 0.33
C LYS A 262 -7.85 3.26 0.44
N ARG A 263 -8.83 2.95 -0.40
CA ARG A 263 -9.55 1.66 -0.44
C ARG A 263 -9.32 0.96 -1.77
N PHE A 264 -9.22 -0.36 -1.72
CA PHE A 264 -9.09 -1.19 -2.91
C PHE A 264 -10.44 -1.46 -3.56
N PHE A 265 -10.49 -1.24 -4.85
CA PHE A 265 -11.60 -1.60 -5.71
C PHE A 265 -11.10 -2.58 -6.76
N PRO A 266 -11.63 -3.81 -6.83
CA PRO A 266 -11.26 -4.72 -7.90
C PRO A 266 -11.63 -4.11 -9.25
N THR A 267 -10.71 -4.20 -10.20
CA THR A 267 -10.95 -3.81 -11.59
C THR A 267 -11.67 -4.93 -12.33
N TYR A 268 -12.18 -4.61 -13.51
CA TYR A 268 -12.73 -5.62 -14.40
C TYR A 268 -11.69 -6.73 -14.70
N LEU A 269 -10.45 -6.33 -15.02
CA LEU A 269 -9.33 -7.27 -15.23
C LEU A 269 -9.10 -8.17 -14.00
N GLY A 270 -9.19 -7.58 -12.80
CA GLY A 270 -9.05 -8.34 -11.56
C GLY A 270 -10.12 -9.40 -11.39
N TYR A 271 -11.37 -9.10 -11.75
CA TYR A 271 -12.46 -10.09 -11.74
C TYR A 271 -12.25 -11.18 -12.80
N GLU A 272 -11.95 -10.82 -14.06
CA GLU A 272 -11.71 -11.81 -15.12
C GLU A 272 -10.58 -12.79 -14.76
N VAL A 273 -9.43 -12.25 -14.34
CA VAL A 273 -8.29 -13.09 -13.95
C VAL A 273 -8.64 -14.00 -12.77
N LYS A 274 -9.33 -13.47 -11.76
CA LYS A 274 -9.78 -14.27 -10.61
C LYS A 274 -10.74 -15.39 -11.06
N ASP A 275 -11.72 -15.08 -11.91
CA ASP A 275 -12.74 -16.05 -12.32
C ASP A 275 -12.13 -17.16 -13.19
N GLU A 276 -11.25 -16.82 -14.13
CA GLU A 276 -10.53 -17.82 -14.94
C GLU A 276 -9.59 -18.69 -14.10
N LEU A 277 -8.88 -18.12 -13.15
CA LEU A 277 -8.00 -18.88 -12.25
C LEU A 277 -8.79 -19.82 -11.33
N ILE A 278 -9.90 -19.36 -10.74
CA ILE A 278 -10.74 -20.20 -9.87
C ILE A 278 -11.39 -21.32 -10.68
N LYS A 279 -11.84 -21.03 -11.91
CA LYS A 279 -12.46 -22.03 -12.79
C LYS A 279 -11.50 -23.17 -13.11
N ASN A 280 -10.27 -22.83 -13.48
CA ASN A 280 -9.33 -23.81 -14.02
C ASN A 280 -8.37 -24.41 -12.98
N PHE A 281 -8.13 -23.70 -11.87
CA PHE A 281 -7.15 -24.07 -10.82
C PHE A 281 -7.77 -24.00 -9.42
N LYS A 282 -9.01 -24.46 -9.26
CA LYS A 282 -9.79 -24.35 -8.02
C LYS A 282 -9.07 -24.92 -6.79
N ASN A 283 -8.28 -25.98 -6.97
CA ASN A 283 -7.57 -26.63 -5.88
C ASN A 283 -6.43 -25.74 -5.32
N ILE A 284 -5.83 -24.93 -6.18
CA ILE A 284 -4.66 -24.08 -5.85
C ILE A 284 -5.11 -22.65 -5.51
N ILE A 285 -6.07 -22.12 -6.26
CA ILE A 285 -6.56 -20.75 -6.10
C ILE A 285 -7.64 -20.70 -5.02
N ASN A 286 -7.23 -20.92 -3.79
CA ASN A 286 -8.08 -20.73 -2.61
C ASN A 286 -7.26 -20.38 -1.36
N VAL A 287 -7.90 -19.68 -0.42
CA VAL A 287 -7.29 -19.18 0.82
C VAL A 287 -6.69 -20.31 1.66
N LYS A 288 -7.41 -21.45 1.79
CA LYS A 288 -6.96 -22.58 2.62
C LYS A 288 -5.73 -23.26 2.04
N PHE A 289 -5.69 -23.44 0.72
CA PHE A 289 -4.54 -24.02 0.05
C PHE A 289 -3.29 -23.18 0.29
N THR A 290 -3.37 -21.85 0.04
CA THR A 290 -2.25 -20.95 0.25
C THR A 290 -1.77 -20.94 1.70
N ALA A 291 -2.70 -20.87 2.66
CA ALA A 291 -2.37 -20.93 4.10
C ALA A 291 -1.75 -22.26 4.52
N ASN A 292 -2.17 -23.39 3.95
CA ASN A 292 -1.59 -24.69 4.22
C ASN A 292 -0.19 -24.81 3.60
N MET A 293 0.00 -24.35 2.37
CA MET A 293 1.32 -24.34 1.72
C MET A 293 2.34 -23.54 2.54
N GLU A 294 1.95 -22.36 3.06
CA GLU A 294 2.80 -21.57 3.95
C GLU A 294 3.20 -22.36 5.24
N LYS A 295 2.24 -23.11 5.82
CA LYS A 295 2.52 -23.97 6.98
C LYS A 295 3.40 -25.17 6.64
N ASP A 296 3.24 -25.73 5.46
CA ASP A 296 4.05 -26.86 5.02
C ASP A 296 5.48 -26.41 4.72
N LEU A 297 5.67 -25.19 4.21
CA LEU A 297 6.99 -24.58 4.08
C LEU A 297 7.65 -24.31 5.45
N ASP A 298 6.87 -23.90 6.47
CA ASP A 298 7.38 -23.79 7.83
C ASP A 298 7.88 -25.16 8.36
N LYS A 299 7.13 -26.25 8.09
CA LYS A 299 7.54 -27.61 8.47
C LYS A 299 8.80 -28.08 7.72
N VAL A 300 8.99 -27.65 6.47
CA VAL A 300 10.25 -27.90 5.73
C VAL A 300 11.41 -27.18 6.41
N GLU A 301 11.23 -25.94 6.84
CA GLU A 301 12.24 -25.18 7.58
C GLU A 301 12.62 -25.88 8.90
N GLU A 302 11.64 -26.47 9.58
CA GLU A 302 11.84 -27.25 10.82
C GLU A 302 12.41 -28.64 10.58
N GLY A 303 12.60 -29.06 9.33
CA GLY A 303 13.07 -30.40 8.97
C GLY A 303 12.06 -31.52 9.20
N LEU A 304 10.78 -31.19 9.37
CA LEU A 304 9.68 -32.14 9.58
C LEU A 304 9.09 -32.69 8.27
N VAL A 305 9.32 -32.03 7.16
CA VAL A 305 8.81 -32.41 5.82
C VAL A 305 9.94 -32.27 4.80
N GLU A 306 10.09 -33.28 3.95
CA GLU A 306 11.03 -33.24 2.82
C GLU A 306 10.50 -32.33 1.70
N TRP A 307 11.27 -31.31 1.36
CA TRP A 307 10.85 -30.31 0.38
C TRP A 307 10.65 -30.88 -1.04
N VAL A 308 11.43 -31.90 -1.41
CA VAL A 308 11.31 -32.54 -2.74
C VAL A 308 9.95 -33.22 -2.86
N GLN A 309 9.52 -33.96 -1.82
CA GLN A 309 8.22 -34.62 -1.82
C GLN A 309 7.08 -33.60 -1.87
N LEU A 310 7.16 -32.55 -1.05
CA LEU A 310 6.15 -31.47 -1.06
C LEU A 310 6.00 -30.83 -2.44
N LEU A 311 7.10 -30.54 -3.12
CA LEU A 311 7.09 -29.97 -4.46
C LEU A 311 6.59 -30.95 -5.52
N SER A 312 6.94 -32.23 -5.41
CA SER A 312 6.48 -33.27 -6.35
C SER A 312 4.97 -33.43 -6.26
N ASP A 313 4.42 -33.55 -5.06
CA ASP A 313 2.98 -33.70 -4.83
C ASP A 313 2.21 -32.48 -5.36
N PHE A 314 2.75 -31.27 -5.14
CA PHE A 314 2.19 -30.05 -5.68
C PHE A 314 2.24 -30.01 -7.21
N TYR A 315 3.38 -30.34 -7.80
CA TYR A 315 3.60 -30.30 -9.25
C TYR A 315 2.69 -31.29 -9.98
N ASP A 316 2.57 -32.52 -9.47
CA ASP A 316 1.71 -33.54 -10.05
C ASP A 316 0.23 -33.12 -10.11
N SER A 317 -0.23 -32.40 -9.09
CA SER A 317 -1.57 -31.80 -9.07
C SER A 317 -1.70 -30.66 -10.07
N LEU A 318 -0.75 -29.75 -10.10
CA LEU A 318 -0.70 -28.60 -10.98
C LEU A 318 -0.62 -29.03 -12.46
N GLU A 319 0.22 -30.01 -12.78
CA GLU A 319 0.41 -30.50 -14.15
C GLU A 319 -0.90 -31.06 -14.75
N LYS A 320 -1.69 -31.78 -13.93
CA LYS A 320 -3.00 -32.28 -14.34
C LYS A 320 -3.96 -31.13 -14.69
N ASP A 321 -3.99 -30.10 -13.83
CA ASP A 321 -4.84 -28.93 -14.06
C ASP A 321 -4.37 -28.12 -15.29
N ILE A 322 -3.05 -28.01 -15.52
CA ILE A 322 -2.48 -27.35 -16.71
C ILE A 322 -2.84 -28.10 -17.99
N LYS A 323 -2.65 -29.42 -18.04
CA LYS A 323 -2.99 -30.24 -19.22
C LYS A 323 -4.47 -30.13 -19.58
N LYS A 324 -5.33 -30.13 -18.56
CA LYS A 324 -6.77 -29.92 -18.77
C LYS A 324 -7.06 -28.54 -19.35
N PHE A 325 -6.45 -27.51 -18.77
CA PHE A 325 -6.59 -26.12 -19.21
C PHE A 325 -6.10 -25.91 -20.64
N GLU A 326 -4.93 -26.46 -21.02
CA GLU A 326 -4.40 -26.40 -22.38
C GLU A 326 -5.34 -27.03 -23.39
N THR A 327 -5.93 -28.19 -23.05
CA THR A 327 -6.92 -28.85 -23.91
C THR A 327 -8.18 -28.02 -24.10
N GLU A 328 -8.63 -27.32 -23.04
CA GLU A 328 -9.81 -26.42 -23.12
C GLU A 328 -9.48 -25.15 -23.95
N ILE A 329 -8.29 -24.57 -23.75
CA ILE A 329 -7.83 -23.42 -24.56
C ILE A 329 -7.71 -23.78 -26.05
N GLU A 330 -7.16 -24.94 -26.38
CA GLU A 330 -7.08 -25.38 -27.78
C GLU A 330 -8.44 -25.49 -28.43
N LYS A 331 -9.44 -26.04 -27.71
CA LYS A 331 -10.83 -26.06 -28.16
C LYS A 331 -11.42 -24.67 -28.37
N ILE A 332 -11.11 -23.71 -27.48
CA ILE A 332 -11.57 -22.31 -27.58
C ILE A 332 -10.84 -21.59 -28.73
N LYS A 333 -9.53 -21.78 -28.88
CA LYS A 333 -8.74 -21.16 -29.95
C LYS A 333 -9.14 -21.68 -31.33
N SER A 334 -9.55 -22.94 -31.44
CA SER A 334 -10.05 -23.54 -32.68
C SER A 334 -11.45 -23.07 -33.03
N LYS A 335 -12.19 -22.47 -32.11
CA LYS A 335 -13.54 -21.99 -32.34
C LYS A 335 -13.49 -20.56 -32.89
N ARG A 336 -13.96 -20.40 -34.12
CA ARG A 336 -14.14 -19.08 -34.72
C ARG A 336 -15.34 -18.41 -34.05
N ILE A 337 -15.08 -17.36 -33.26
CA ILE A 337 -16.10 -16.57 -32.57
C ILE A 337 -16.28 -15.27 -33.33
N VAL A 338 -17.47 -15.05 -33.85
CA VAL A 338 -17.82 -13.91 -34.70
C VAL A 338 -18.52 -12.85 -33.88
N SER A 339 -18.17 -11.58 -34.08
CA SER A 339 -18.85 -10.46 -33.42
C SER A 339 -19.91 -9.81 -34.34
N ASP A 340 -20.74 -9.00 -33.72
CA ASP A 340 -21.70 -8.10 -34.41
C ASP A 340 -21.05 -6.80 -34.87
N VAL A 341 -19.72 -6.65 -34.69
CA VAL A 341 -18.94 -5.49 -35.15
C VAL A 341 -18.40 -5.79 -36.55
N MET A 342 -18.63 -4.87 -37.47
CA MET A 342 -18.14 -4.98 -38.86
C MET A 342 -16.80 -4.27 -39.01
N ASP A 343 -15.95 -4.81 -39.87
CA ASP A 343 -14.70 -4.16 -40.30
C ASP A 343 -14.96 -3.10 -41.40
N SER A 344 -13.89 -2.47 -41.88
CA SER A 344 -13.94 -1.46 -42.95
C SER A 344 -14.51 -1.96 -44.29
N GLU A 345 -14.52 -3.29 -44.51
CA GLU A 345 -15.09 -3.92 -45.70
C GLU A 345 -16.53 -4.43 -45.47
N GLY A 346 -17.12 -4.18 -44.28
CA GLY A 346 -18.46 -4.65 -43.94
C GLY A 346 -18.55 -6.13 -43.57
N LYS A 347 -17.41 -6.78 -43.24
CA LYS A 347 -17.37 -8.16 -42.77
C LYS A 347 -17.33 -8.21 -41.25
N PRO A 348 -17.96 -9.22 -40.60
CA PRO A 348 -17.91 -9.35 -39.16
C PRO A 348 -16.47 -9.57 -38.66
N MET A 349 -16.05 -8.84 -37.63
CA MET A 349 -14.78 -9.06 -36.98
C MET A 349 -14.82 -10.30 -36.09
N VAL A 350 -13.70 -10.97 -35.93
CA VAL A 350 -13.56 -12.18 -35.11
C VAL A 350 -12.84 -11.90 -33.80
N LEU A 351 -13.27 -12.60 -32.75
CA LEU A 351 -12.67 -12.52 -31.44
C LEU A 351 -11.36 -13.32 -31.41
N LYS A 352 -10.27 -12.66 -30.98
CA LYS A 352 -9.02 -13.31 -30.62
C LYS A 352 -8.60 -12.93 -29.20
N THR A 353 -7.77 -13.76 -28.58
CA THR A 353 -7.15 -13.50 -27.29
C THR A 353 -5.66 -13.34 -27.45
N GLY A 354 -5.10 -12.23 -27.02
CA GLY A 354 -3.68 -11.91 -27.05
C GLY A 354 -3.11 -11.67 -25.66
N LEU A 355 -1.82 -11.31 -25.62
CA LEU A 355 -1.09 -11.02 -24.38
C LEU A 355 -1.75 -9.95 -23.49
N TYR A 356 -2.47 -9.02 -24.10
CA TYR A 356 -3.11 -7.89 -23.43
C TYR A 356 -4.63 -8.07 -23.25
N GLY A 357 -5.17 -9.27 -23.44
CA GLY A 357 -6.59 -9.61 -23.30
C GLY A 357 -7.29 -9.85 -24.63
N LYS A 358 -8.63 -9.89 -24.58
CA LYS A 358 -9.49 -10.14 -25.75
C LYS A 358 -9.53 -8.93 -26.69
N TYR A 359 -9.56 -9.18 -27.98
CA TYR A 359 -9.66 -8.14 -29.03
C TYR A 359 -10.37 -8.69 -30.25
N LEU A 360 -11.03 -7.80 -30.99
CA LEU A 360 -11.58 -8.12 -32.31
C LEU A 360 -10.50 -7.83 -33.36
N VAL A 361 -10.50 -8.64 -34.40
CA VAL A 361 -9.62 -8.48 -35.57
C VAL A 361 -10.40 -8.70 -36.85
N SER A 362 -10.17 -7.88 -37.85
CA SER A 362 -10.67 -8.13 -39.20
C SER A 362 -9.91 -9.30 -39.85
N GLU A 363 -10.64 -10.24 -40.46
CA GLU A 363 -10.01 -11.31 -41.23
C GLU A 363 -9.47 -10.83 -42.59
N SER A 364 -9.96 -9.68 -43.07
CA SER A 364 -9.50 -9.05 -44.31
C SER A 364 -8.26 -8.18 -44.08
N ASN A 365 -8.11 -7.60 -42.88
CA ASN A 365 -7.00 -6.72 -42.54
C ASN A 365 -6.59 -6.91 -41.07
N GLU A 366 -5.55 -7.71 -40.84
CA GLU A 366 -5.07 -8.01 -39.46
C GLU A 366 -4.58 -6.78 -38.69
N LYS A 367 -4.35 -5.63 -39.32
CA LYS A 367 -4.03 -4.38 -38.62
C LYS A 367 -5.26 -3.69 -38.07
N GLU A 368 -6.45 -4.02 -38.57
CA GLU A 368 -7.71 -3.50 -38.06
C GLU A 368 -8.14 -4.29 -36.83
N THR A 369 -7.89 -3.72 -35.65
CA THR A 369 -8.18 -4.38 -34.38
C THR A 369 -8.91 -3.46 -33.43
N VAL A 370 -9.79 -4.03 -32.59
CA VAL A 370 -10.48 -3.34 -31.51
C VAL A 370 -10.27 -4.08 -30.20
N SER A 371 -9.64 -3.43 -29.24
CA SER A 371 -9.40 -4.02 -27.92
C SER A 371 -10.70 -4.10 -27.12
N LEU A 372 -11.00 -5.28 -26.59
CA LEU A 372 -12.14 -5.54 -25.70
C LEU A 372 -11.70 -5.68 -24.22
N LYS A 373 -10.55 -5.12 -23.86
CA LYS A 373 -9.96 -5.25 -22.50
C LYS A 373 -10.92 -4.84 -21.37
N LYS A 374 -11.93 -4.03 -21.66
CA LYS A 374 -12.93 -3.55 -20.67
C LYS A 374 -14.34 -4.06 -20.93
N VAL A 375 -14.52 -4.95 -21.89
CA VAL A 375 -15.85 -5.44 -22.29
C VAL A 375 -16.12 -6.80 -21.65
N ILE A 376 -17.27 -6.92 -20.97
CA ILE A 376 -17.75 -8.18 -20.40
C ILE A 376 -18.45 -8.95 -21.50
N ILE A 377 -17.93 -10.14 -21.82
CA ILE A 377 -18.57 -11.04 -22.78
C ILE A 377 -19.14 -12.21 -22.00
N PRO A 378 -20.48 -12.41 -22.02
CA PRO A 378 -21.09 -13.54 -21.36
C PRO A 378 -20.53 -14.88 -21.86
N GLN A 379 -20.32 -15.83 -20.94
CA GLN A 379 -19.76 -17.14 -21.26
C GLN A 379 -20.59 -17.89 -22.30
N GLU A 380 -21.91 -17.77 -22.23
CA GLU A 380 -22.85 -18.36 -23.16
C GLU A 380 -22.61 -17.90 -24.61
N GLN A 381 -22.30 -16.64 -24.83
CA GLN A 381 -21.96 -16.09 -26.16
C GLN A 381 -20.65 -16.67 -26.70
N LEU A 382 -19.65 -16.87 -25.85
CA LEU A 382 -18.39 -17.54 -26.23
C LEU A 382 -18.63 -19.01 -26.62
N GLU A 383 -19.50 -19.69 -25.88
CA GLU A 383 -19.89 -21.08 -26.15
C GLU A 383 -20.71 -21.22 -27.44
N ASN A 384 -21.55 -20.24 -27.73
CA ASN A 384 -22.36 -20.22 -28.96
C ASN A 384 -21.57 -19.78 -30.20
N GLY A 385 -20.37 -19.24 -30.03
CA GLY A 385 -19.51 -18.79 -31.14
C GLY A 385 -19.90 -17.46 -31.76
N GLN A 386 -20.82 -16.72 -31.11
CA GLN A 386 -21.25 -15.40 -31.54
C GLN A 386 -21.32 -14.44 -30.34
N ILE A 387 -20.73 -13.26 -30.47
CA ILE A 387 -20.73 -12.23 -29.41
C ILE A 387 -21.39 -10.94 -29.91
N PHE A 388 -22.06 -10.25 -29.01
CA PHE A 388 -22.75 -8.98 -29.24
C PHE A 388 -22.08 -7.92 -28.40
N VAL A 389 -21.21 -7.12 -29.02
CA VAL A 389 -20.35 -6.12 -28.34
C VAL A 389 -20.29 -4.78 -29.09
N LYS A 390 -21.19 -4.59 -30.07
CA LYS A 390 -21.18 -3.41 -30.93
C LYS A 390 -21.36 -2.11 -30.15
N GLU A 391 -22.31 -2.07 -29.21
CA GLU A 391 -22.54 -0.88 -28.38
C GLU A 391 -21.32 -0.52 -27.52
N GLU A 392 -20.67 -1.52 -26.92
CA GLU A 392 -19.46 -1.32 -26.10
C GLU A 392 -18.29 -0.85 -26.97
N VAL A 393 -18.17 -1.41 -28.18
CA VAL A 393 -17.14 -0.99 -29.13
C VAL A 393 -17.38 0.45 -29.60
N GLU A 394 -18.60 0.82 -29.89
CA GLU A 394 -18.96 2.21 -30.23
C GLU A 394 -18.64 3.18 -29.10
N LYS A 395 -18.96 2.82 -27.84
CA LYS A 395 -18.58 3.60 -26.65
C LYS A 395 -17.05 3.72 -26.51
N ILE A 396 -16.30 2.63 -26.72
CA ILE A 396 -14.84 2.64 -26.68
C ILE A 396 -14.24 3.50 -27.78
N GLN A 397 -14.78 3.41 -28.99
CA GLN A 397 -14.32 4.20 -30.14
C GLN A 397 -14.65 5.69 -29.95
N SER A 398 -15.84 6.00 -29.46
CA SER A 398 -16.25 7.38 -29.13
C SER A 398 -15.36 7.98 -28.02
N ALA A 399 -15.06 7.20 -26.99
CA ALA A 399 -14.13 7.62 -25.94
C ALA A 399 -12.69 7.83 -26.46
N LYS A 400 -12.25 7.07 -27.48
CA LYS A 400 -10.94 7.27 -28.13
C LYS A 400 -10.91 8.48 -29.05
N LYS A 401 -12.02 8.74 -29.76
CA LYS A 401 -12.15 9.96 -30.57
C LYS A 401 -12.12 11.23 -29.72
N GLY A 402 -12.54 11.12 -28.46
CA GLY A 402 -12.66 12.22 -27.54
C GLY A 402 -14.04 12.88 -27.65
N ILE A 403 -14.41 13.60 -26.60
CA ILE A 403 -15.65 14.37 -26.54
C ILE A 403 -15.31 15.78 -26.96
N LEU A 404 -16.01 16.31 -27.98
CA LEU A 404 -15.83 17.66 -28.43
C LEU A 404 -16.26 18.63 -27.33
N THR A 405 -15.40 19.54 -26.96
CA THR A 405 -15.67 20.54 -25.92
C THR A 405 -15.96 21.90 -26.56
N ASP A 406 -16.48 22.85 -25.78
CA ASP A 406 -16.66 24.25 -26.20
C ASP A 406 -15.43 25.12 -25.91
N PHE A 407 -14.26 24.45 -25.71
CA PHE A 407 -12.97 25.15 -25.59
C PHE A 407 -12.29 25.25 -26.92
N PHE A 408 -11.65 26.39 -27.15
CA PHE A 408 -10.96 26.67 -28.37
C PHE A 408 -9.48 26.91 -28.12
N THR A 409 -8.67 26.44 -29.03
CA THR A 409 -7.25 26.77 -29.11
C THR A 409 -7.10 28.23 -29.57
N LYS A 410 -5.89 28.78 -29.48
CA LYS A 410 -5.63 30.17 -29.90
C LYS A 410 -5.89 30.42 -31.38
N ASP A 411 -5.84 29.40 -32.21
CA ASP A 411 -6.12 29.41 -33.65
C ASP A 411 -7.58 29.10 -33.98
N GLY A 412 -8.45 28.92 -32.98
CA GLY A 412 -9.88 28.72 -33.13
C GLY A 412 -10.34 27.29 -33.32
N SER A 413 -9.43 26.30 -33.23
CA SER A 413 -9.77 24.86 -33.25
C SER A 413 -10.37 24.45 -31.91
N ARG A 414 -11.30 23.49 -31.91
CA ARG A 414 -11.89 22.96 -30.67
C ARG A 414 -10.97 21.97 -29.97
N TYR A 415 -11.08 21.90 -28.66
CA TYR A 415 -10.47 20.83 -27.89
C TYR A 415 -11.40 19.62 -27.80
N LEU A 416 -10.77 18.44 -27.87
CA LEU A 416 -11.37 17.14 -27.57
C LEU A 416 -10.91 16.69 -26.18
N LEU A 417 -11.85 16.36 -25.31
CA LEU A 417 -11.55 15.69 -24.04
C LEU A 417 -11.29 14.22 -24.30
N LYS A 418 -10.09 13.76 -24.03
CA LYS A 418 -9.66 12.37 -24.21
C LYS A 418 -9.18 11.78 -22.89
N VAL A 419 -9.23 10.45 -22.78
CA VAL A 419 -8.71 9.69 -21.64
C VAL A 419 -7.44 8.96 -22.08
N GLY A 420 -6.31 9.28 -21.46
CA GLY A 420 -5.02 8.65 -21.71
C GLY A 420 -4.51 7.79 -20.55
N ARG A 421 -3.29 7.26 -20.71
CA ARG A 421 -2.62 6.43 -19.68
C ARG A 421 -2.44 7.15 -18.34
N PHE A 422 -2.31 8.48 -18.38
CA PHE A 422 -2.06 9.32 -17.21
C PHE A 422 -3.30 10.10 -16.73
N GLY A 423 -4.48 9.77 -17.24
CA GLY A 423 -5.76 10.42 -16.94
C GLY A 423 -6.30 11.23 -18.11
N GLU A 424 -7.28 12.08 -17.79
CA GLU A 424 -7.98 12.92 -18.76
C GLU A 424 -7.07 14.06 -19.24
N TYR A 425 -7.15 14.37 -20.54
CA TYR A 425 -6.41 15.46 -21.18
C TYR A 425 -7.22 16.07 -22.33
N LEU A 426 -6.91 17.31 -22.66
CA LEU A 426 -7.47 18.01 -23.80
C LEU A 426 -6.48 17.93 -24.98
N GLU A 427 -7.01 17.66 -26.16
CA GLU A 427 -6.26 17.59 -27.41
C GLU A 427 -7.00 18.37 -28.49
N SER A 428 -6.31 19.18 -29.26
CA SER A 428 -6.90 19.88 -30.40
C SER A 428 -7.56 18.90 -31.37
N GLU A 429 -8.72 19.24 -31.92
CA GLU A 429 -9.35 18.47 -33.00
C GLU A 429 -8.44 18.34 -34.24
N ASN A 430 -7.50 19.27 -34.40
CA ASN A 430 -6.50 19.30 -35.46
C ASN A 430 -5.11 18.86 -34.99
N TYR A 431 -5.02 18.03 -33.92
CA TYR A 431 -3.76 17.62 -33.27
C TYR A 431 -2.67 17.13 -34.24
N GLU A 432 -3.04 16.46 -35.32
CA GLU A 432 -2.08 16.00 -36.35
C GLU A 432 -1.37 17.15 -37.08
N LYS A 433 -1.93 18.36 -37.03
CA LYS A 433 -1.39 19.57 -37.67
C LYS A 433 -0.74 20.52 -36.67
N ASP A 434 -1.33 20.69 -35.49
CA ASP A 434 -0.95 21.71 -34.52
C ASP A 434 -0.21 21.16 -33.29
N GLU A 435 -0.24 19.83 -33.06
CA GLU A 435 0.34 19.13 -31.91
C GLU A 435 -0.08 19.71 -30.55
N ILE A 436 -1.22 20.42 -30.49
CA ILE A 436 -1.71 21.07 -29.27
C ILE A 436 -2.38 20.05 -28.36
N ARG A 437 -1.80 19.84 -27.18
CA ARG A 437 -2.30 18.97 -26.11
C ARG A 437 -2.03 19.58 -24.76
N MET A 438 -3.00 19.50 -23.84
CA MET A 438 -2.83 19.96 -22.46
C MET A 438 -3.45 19.00 -21.45
N SER A 439 -2.82 18.89 -20.28
CA SER A 439 -3.40 18.12 -19.18
C SER A 439 -4.56 18.88 -18.54
N LEU A 440 -5.61 18.15 -18.14
CA LEU A 440 -6.68 18.76 -17.34
C LEU A 440 -6.10 19.36 -16.04
N PRO A 441 -6.52 20.58 -15.68
CA PRO A 441 -6.16 21.18 -14.40
C PRO A 441 -6.52 20.29 -13.21
N PRO A 442 -5.72 20.30 -12.13
CA PRO A 442 -5.96 19.47 -10.96
C PRO A 442 -7.33 19.67 -10.33
N GLU A 443 -7.84 20.89 -10.38
CA GLU A 443 -9.15 21.30 -9.86
C GLU A 443 -10.30 20.58 -10.58
N LEU A 444 -10.16 20.39 -11.88
CA LEU A 444 -11.14 19.66 -12.70
C LEU A 444 -10.98 18.13 -12.60
N LYS A 445 -9.76 17.62 -12.38
CA LYS A 445 -9.53 16.19 -12.19
C LYS A 445 -10.26 15.61 -10.96
N GLN A 446 -10.54 16.43 -9.94
CA GLN A 446 -11.28 15.99 -8.76
C GLN A 446 -12.77 15.80 -9.01
N LYS A 447 -13.35 16.50 -10.00
CA LYS A 447 -14.77 16.37 -10.37
C LYS A 447 -15.06 15.12 -11.19
N PHE A 448 -14.05 14.56 -11.88
CA PHE A 448 -14.19 13.34 -12.68
C PHE A 448 -13.71 12.12 -11.88
N LYS A 449 -14.64 11.26 -11.46
CA LYS A 449 -14.28 9.92 -11.01
C LYS A 449 -13.73 9.17 -12.22
N LYS A 450 -12.51 8.64 -12.10
CA LYS A 450 -11.87 7.79 -13.11
C LYS A 450 -12.85 6.72 -13.57
N GLY A 451 -13.23 6.73 -14.85
CA GLY A 451 -14.16 5.76 -15.42
C GLY A 451 -15.65 6.14 -15.42
N ALA A 452 -16.02 7.35 -14.96
CA ALA A 452 -17.39 7.84 -15.14
C ALA A 452 -17.64 8.18 -16.62
N ILE A 453 -18.81 7.81 -17.11
CA ILE A 453 -19.33 8.32 -18.40
C ILE A 453 -19.60 9.81 -18.18
N VAL A 454 -18.94 10.67 -18.95
CA VAL A 454 -19.12 12.12 -18.86
C VAL A 454 -20.38 12.47 -19.65
N GLU A 455 -21.40 12.98 -18.97
CA GLU A 455 -22.64 13.43 -19.62
C GLU A 455 -22.48 14.87 -20.15
N VAL A 456 -23.37 15.29 -21.06
CA VAL A 456 -23.30 16.61 -21.72
C VAL A 456 -23.37 17.76 -20.70
N ASP A 457 -24.14 17.60 -19.62
CA ASP A 457 -24.27 18.60 -18.56
C ASP A 457 -22.97 18.76 -17.74
N ASP A 458 -22.22 17.70 -17.58
CA ASP A 458 -20.89 17.74 -16.95
C ASP A 458 -19.89 18.53 -17.81
N ILE A 459 -20.02 18.46 -19.15
CA ILE A 459 -19.15 19.17 -20.10
C ILE A 459 -19.40 20.68 -20.03
N LEU A 460 -20.65 21.11 -19.90
CA LEU A 460 -20.99 22.53 -19.75
C LEU A 460 -20.43 23.14 -18.46
N GLN A 461 -20.54 22.42 -17.33
CA GLN A 461 -19.95 22.87 -16.07
C GLN A 461 -18.42 22.93 -16.13
N ILE A 462 -17.79 22.03 -16.87
CA ILE A 462 -16.34 22.05 -17.11
C ILE A 462 -15.95 23.25 -17.93
N SER A 463 -16.76 23.62 -18.95
CA SER A 463 -16.52 24.75 -19.83
C SER A 463 -16.44 26.05 -19.03
N GLU A 464 -17.41 26.31 -18.18
CA GLU A 464 -17.47 27.51 -17.35
C GLU A 464 -16.28 27.58 -16.35
N GLU A 465 -16.00 26.48 -15.68
CA GLU A 465 -14.88 26.41 -14.70
C GLU A 465 -13.52 26.55 -15.39
N MET A 466 -13.37 26.00 -16.60
CA MET A 466 -12.14 26.10 -17.37
C MET A 466 -11.90 27.52 -17.88
N ASN A 467 -12.92 28.16 -18.37
CA ASN A 467 -12.83 29.57 -18.77
C ASN A 467 -12.41 30.44 -17.58
N ARG A 468 -13.01 30.24 -16.41
CA ARG A 468 -12.62 30.92 -15.18
C ARG A 468 -11.16 30.67 -14.79
N ILE A 469 -10.67 29.42 -14.87
CA ILE A 469 -9.29 29.07 -14.60
C ILE A 469 -8.34 29.70 -15.63
N LEU A 470 -8.73 29.76 -16.89
CA LEU A 470 -7.93 30.40 -17.94
C LEU A 470 -7.81 31.90 -17.71
N GLU A 471 -8.93 32.60 -17.39
CA GLU A 471 -8.94 34.01 -17.03
C GLU A 471 -8.09 34.32 -15.81
N GLU A 472 -8.19 33.49 -14.74
CA GLU A 472 -7.33 33.62 -13.56
C GLU A 472 -5.83 33.39 -13.89
N ASN A 473 -5.53 32.42 -14.73
CA ASN A 473 -4.17 32.16 -15.18
C ASN A 473 -3.62 33.30 -16.03
N GLU A 474 -4.42 33.88 -16.94
CA GLU A 474 -4.03 35.04 -17.74
C GLU A 474 -3.78 36.27 -16.86
N LYS A 475 -4.60 36.49 -15.85
CA LYS A 475 -4.42 37.55 -14.85
C LYS A 475 -3.11 37.38 -14.09
N ILE A 476 -2.82 36.16 -13.61
CA ILE A 476 -1.58 35.84 -12.91
C ILE A 476 -0.35 36.08 -13.81
N VAL A 477 -0.42 35.68 -15.07
CA VAL A 477 0.70 35.89 -16.03
C VAL A 477 0.89 37.38 -16.31
N LYS A 478 -0.22 38.14 -16.49
CA LYS A 478 -0.18 39.59 -16.72
C LYS A 478 0.39 40.36 -15.54
N GLU A 479 -0.03 39.99 -14.32
CA GLU A 479 0.52 40.57 -13.08
C GLU A 479 1.99 40.15 -12.81
N ALA A 480 2.45 39.02 -13.31
CA ALA A 480 3.81 38.59 -13.19
C ALA A 480 4.80 39.47 -13.97
N GLY A 481 4.33 40.11 -15.03
CA GLY A 481 5.16 40.93 -15.92
C GLY A 481 6.13 40.10 -16.76
N VAL A 482 7.29 40.69 -17.06
CA VAL A 482 8.32 40.04 -17.88
C VAL A 482 9.48 39.52 -17.02
N CYS A 483 10.19 38.54 -17.54
CA CYS A 483 11.36 37.97 -16.87
C CYS A 483 12.47 39.05 -16.73
N PRO A 484 12.98 39.32 -15.53
CA PRO A 484 14.00 40.34 -15.31
C PRO A 484 15.37 39.98 -15.91
N ILE A 485 15.55 38.72 -16.33
CA ILE A 485 16.83 38.26 -16.90
C ILE A 485 16.84 38.39 -18.42
N CYS A 486 15.76 38.00 -19.12
CA CYS A 486 15.74 37.97 -20.58
C CYS A 486 14.60 38.78 -21.23
N GLY A 487 13.76 39.47 -20.45
CA GLY A 487 12.66 40.30 -20.94
C GLY A 487 11.46 39.56 -21.53
N LYS A 488 11.49 38.22 -21.63
CA LYS A 488 10.39 37.42 -22.14
C LYS A 488 9.27 37.24 -21.12
N PRO A 489 8.01 37.03 -21.54
CA PRO A 489 6.91 36.82 -20.62
C PRO A 489 7.06 35.51 -19.82
N PHE A 490 6.30 35.41 -18.73
CA PHE A 490 6.16 34.17 -18.00
C PHE A 490 4.98 33.34 -18.49
N GLU A 491 5.05 32.03 -18.29
CA GLU A 491 3.95 31.09 -18.47
C GLU A 491 3.75 30.26 -17.20
N ILE A 492 2.52 29.79 -16.94
CA ILE A 492 2.23 28.93 -15.79
C ILE A 492 2.57 27.48 -16.13
N LYS A 493 3.40 26.85 -15.30
CA LYS A 493 3.73 25.40 -15.35
C LYS A 493 3.29 24.73 -14.06
N ASN A 494 2.95 23.46 -14.16
CA ASN A 494 2.65 22.59 -13.01
C ASN A 494 3.90 21.83 -12.58
N GLY A 495 4.36 22.06 -11.35
CA GLY A 495 5.49 21.36 -10.75
C GLY A 495 5.08 20.43 -9.60
N ARG A 496 6.05 19.71 -9.03
CA ARG A 496 5.85 18.78 -7.90
C ARG A 496 5.20 19.46 -6.66
N PHE A 497 5.37 20.76 -6.52
CA PHE A 497 4.89 21.55 -5.37
C PHE A 497 3.75 22.50 -5.72
N GLY A 498 3.11 22.34 -6.89
CA GLY A 498 2.01 23.18 -7.38
C GLY A 498 2.40 24.04 -8.59
N LYS A 499 1.49 25.00 -8.94
CA LYS A 499 1.69 25.91 -10.07
C LYS A 499 2.85 26.89 -9.78
N PHE A 500 3.66 27.16 -10.80
CA PHE A 500 4.72 28.19 -10.78
C PHE A 500 4.81 28.88 -12.15
N LEU A 501 5.42 30.04 -12.17
CA LEU A 501 5.68 30.79 -13.38
C LEU A 501 7.06 30.44 -13.93
N ALA A 502 7.12 29.96 -15.17
CA ALA A 502 8.38 29.69 -15.89
C ALA A 502 8.59 30.73 -16.98
N CYS A 503 9.80 31.15 -17.19
CA CYS A 503 10.13 32.05 -18.29
C CYS A 503 9.96 31.34 -19.64
N THR A 504 9.29 31.95 -20.61
CA THR A 504 9.11 31.42 -21.98
C THR A 504 10.43 31.38 -22.78
N GLY A 505 11.50 31.95 -22.24
CA GLY A 505 12.86 31.84 -22.79
C GLY A 505 13.58 30.52 -22.51
N TYR A 506 12.92 29.55 -21.88
CA TYR A 506 13.50 28.21 -21.68
C TYR A 506 13.75 27.52 -23.03
N PRO A 507 14.88 26.79 -23.23
CA PRO A 507 15.92 26.40 -22.23
C PRO A 507 17.00 27.44 -21.97
N ASP A 508 17.11 28.53 -22.72
CA ASP A 508 18.17 29.52 -22.60
C ASP A 508 18.05 30.35 -21.31
N CYS A 509 16.81 30.62 -20.89
CA CYS A 509 16.51 31.30 -19.64
C CYS A 509 15.75 30.37 -18.68
N LYS A 510 16.42 29.91 -17.62
CA LYS A 510 15.86 28.98 -16.61
C LYS A 510 15.21 29.69 -15.41
N THR A 511 14.70 30.88 -15.60
CA THR A 511 14.08 31.68 -14.53
C THR A 511 12.69 31.18 -14.19
N ILE A 512 12.43 30.96 -12.91
CA ILE A 512 11.13 30.63 -12.36
C ILE A 512 10.71 31.66 -11.29
N LYS A 513 9.41 31.95 -11.19
CA LYS A 513 8.82 32.83 -10.19
C LYS A 513 7.73 32.10 -9.43
N ASN A 514 7.78 32.16 -8.12
CA ASN A 514 6.74 31.57 -7.28
C ASN A 514 5.48 32.44 -7.28
N ILE A 515 4.34 31.84 -7.61
CA ILE A 515 3.06 32.58 -7.74
C ILE A 515 2.63 33.22 -6.42
N LYS A 516 2.81 32.50 -5.29
CA LYS A 516 2.33 32.97 -3.98
C LYS A 516 3.25 34.00 -3.32
N THR A 517 4.57 33.85 -3.50
CA THR A 517 5.56 34.69 -2.80
C THR A 517 6.22 35.72 -3.68
N GLY A 518 6.00 35.67 -5.00
CA GLY A 518 6.69 36.52 -5.98
C GLY A 518 8.21 36.27 -6.09
N LYS A 519 8.76 35.34 -5.31
CA LYS A 519 10.20 35.06 -5.27
C LYS A 519 10.69 34.49 -6.59
N ILE A 520 11.69 35.12 -7.18
CA ILE A 520 12.32 34.70 -8.43
C ILE A 520 13.55 33.84 -8.09
N THR A 521 13.69 32.73 -8.79
CA THR A 521 14.86 31.82 -8.71
C THR A 521 15.30 31.47 -10.13
N VAL A 522 16.62 31.38 -10.32
CA VAL A 522 17.22 30.93 -11.59
C VAL A 522 17.72 29.52 -11.38
N ALA A 523 17.25 28.57 -12.20
CA ALA A 523 17.54 27.15 -12.03
C ALA A 523 18.98 26.75 -12.43
N SER A 524 19.90 27.70 -12.61
CA SER A 524 21.29 27.45 -13.05
C SER A 524 22.20 26.82 -12.00
N ASP A 525 21.84 26.89 -10.67
CA ASP A 525 22.77 26.48 -9.62
C ASP A 525 22.55 25.08 -9.05
N THR A 526 21.50 24.37 -9.49
CA THR A 526 21.19 23.02 -8.96
C THR A 526 21.48 21.87 -9.93
N SER A 527 21.67 22.13 -11.23
CA SER A 527 21.94 21.07 -12.21
C SER A 527 23.44 20.74 -12.35
N GLU A 528 24.34 21.73 -12.20
CA GLU A 528 25.78 21.48 -12.30
C GLU A 528 26.35 20.78 -11.05
N LYS A 529 25.82 21.05 -9.84
CA LYS A 529 26.24 20.33 -8.62
C LYS A 529 25.76 18.87 -8.57
N ASN A 530 24.66 18.55 -9.26
CA ASN A 530 24.17 17.17 -9.30
C ASN A 530 24.84 16.33 -10.41
N ASP A 531 25.35 16.94 -11.50
CA ASP A 531 26.07 16.20 -12.55
C ASP A 531 27.52 15.94 -12.18
N GLU A 532 28.21 16.83 -11.50
CA GLU A 532 29.55 16.54 -10.98
C GLU A 532 29.53 15.44 -9.89
N SER A 533 28.47 15.38 -9.04
CA SER A 533 28.33 14.32 -8.07
C SER A 533 27.94 12.97 -8.71
N LYS A 534 27.16 12.97 -9.80
CA LYS A 534 26.84 11.74 -10.57
C LYS A 534 28.03 11.24 -11.37
N THR A 535 28.84 12.14 -11.94
CA THR A 535 30.05 11.75 -12.69
C THR A 535 31.14 11.24 -11.76
N LYS A 536 31.33 11.83 -10.58
CA LYS A 536 32.25 11.34 -9.54
C LYS A 536 31.78 10.03 -8.90
N ALA A 537 30.45 9.83 -8.74
CA ALA A 537 29.90 8.57 -8.24
C ALA A 537 30.01 7.43 -9.26
N LYS A 538 29.82 7.70 -10.56
CA LYS A 538 30.01 6.69 -11.62
C LYS A 538 31.50 6.32 -11.79
N THR A 539 32.42 7.27 -11.66
CA THR A 539 33.87 7.00 -11.76
C THR A 539 34.38 6.24 -10.52
N LYS A 540 33.85 6.54 -9.31
CA LYS A 540 34.19 5.79 -8.09
C LYS A 540 33.61 4.38 -8.06
N SER A 541 32.41 4.16 -8.62
CA SER A 541 31.82 2.81 -8.71
C SER A 541 32.52 1.95 -9.75
N ALA A 542 32.96 2.51 -10.89
CA ALA A 542 33.74 1.79 -11.90
C ALA A 542 35.14 1.41 -11.41
N THR A 543 35.80 2.25 -10.59
CA THR A 543 37.12 1.96 -10.02
C THR A 543 37.03 0.93 -8.87
N LYS A 544 35.93 0.90 -8.12
CA LYS A 544 35.69 -0.11 -7.06
C LYS A 544 35.34 -1.47 -7.65
N ALA A 545 34.59 -1.52 -8.76
CA ALA A 545 34.28 -2.78 -9.46
C ALA A 545 35.53 -3.41 -10.12
N LYS A 546 36.45 -2.60 -10.65
CA LYS A 546 37.74 -3.10 -11.19
C LYS A 546 38.71 -3.60 -10.12
N LYS A 547 38.65 -3.05 -8.88
CA LYS A 547 39.49 -3.52 -7.75
C LYS A 547 38.99 -4.80 -7.14
N THR A 548 37.66 -5.01 -7.08
CA THR A 548 37.05 -6.26 -6.55
C THR A 548 37.21 -7.44 -7.52
N THR A 549 37.19 -7.21 -8.83
CA THR A 549 37.44 -8.27 -9.83
C THR A 549 38.89 -8.72 -9.88
N LYS A 550 39.87 -7.84 -9.58
CA LYS A 550 41.28 -8.23 -9.50
C LYS A 550 41.60 -9.03 -8.23
N THR A 551 40.93 -8.74 -7.10
CA THR A 551 41.15 -9.47 -5.83
C THR A 551 40.52 -10.87 -5.86
N THR A 552 39.36 -11.03 -6.50
CA THR A 552 38.70 -12.34 -6.67
C THR A 552 39.43 -13.27 -7.66
N LYS A 553 40.07 -12.74 -8.71
CA LYS A 553 40.90 -13.55 -9.60
C LYS A 553 42.21 -14.01 -8.92
N LYS A 554 42.77 -13.24 -7.99
CA LYS A 554 43.97 -13.66 -7.23
C LYS A 554 43.66 -14.68 -6.15
N ALA A 555 42.43 -14.69 -5.57
CA ALA A 555 41.98 -15.68 -4.60
C ALA A 555 41.60 -17.01 -5.27
N ALA A 556 41.06 -17.00 -6.49
CA ALA A 556 40.75 -18.22 -7.26
C ALA A 556 42.00 -18.94 -7.77
N ALA A 557 43.06 -18.20 -8.14
CA ALA A 557 44.33 -18.79 -8.57
C ALA A 557 45.14 -19.46 -7.40
N LYS A 558 44.92 -19.01 -6.14
CA LYS A 558 45.56 -19.61 -4.95
C LYS A 558 44.84 -20.86 -4.44
N LYS A 559 43.55 -21.05 -4.74
CA LYS A 559 42.78 -22.27 -4.39
C LYS A 559 43.01 -23.44 -5.35
N THR A 560 43.45 -23.21 -6.57
CA THR A 560 43.72 -24.27 -7.55
C THR A 560 45.11 -24.92 -7.39
N LYS A 561 46.05 -24.28 -6.65
CA LYS A 561 47.39 -24.88 -6.37
C LYS A 561 47.45 -25.73 -5.09
N ALA A 562 46.38 -25.77 -4.27
CA ALA A 562 46.37 -26.53 -3.02
C ALA A 562 45.63 -27.88 -3.11
N LYS A 563 45.17 -28.30 -4.30
CA LYS A 563 44.37 -29.53 -4.47
C LYS A 563 45.05 -30.66 -5.25
N THR A 564 46.40 -30.56 -5.48
CA THR A 564 47.13 -31.58 -6.27
C THR A 564 48.18 -32.39 -5.47
N THR A 565 48.21 -32.26 -4.15
CA THR A 565 49.15 -33.07 -3.34
C THR A 565 48.48 -33.65 -2.08
N SER A 566 47.52 -34.58 -2.26
CA SER A 566 47.23 -35.61 -1.24
C SER A 566 46.25 -36.65 -1.80
N LYS A 567 46.79 -37.53 -2.63
CA LYS A 567 46.22 -38.87 -2.86
C LYS A 567 47.37 -39.84 -2.95
N THR A 568 47.77 -40.39 -1.79
CA THR A 568 48.34 -41.75 -1.71
C THR A 568 48.45 -42.11 -0.22
N SER A 569 48.03 -43.35 0.06
CA SER A 569 48.14 -44.11 1.31
C SER A 569 47.03 -43.88 2.35
N ALA A 570 46.14 -44.82 2.59
CA ALA A 570 46.32 -46.13 3.11
C ALA A 570 45.04 -46.96 3.07
N LYS A 571 45.18 -48.10 2.49
CA LYS A 571 44.32 -49.30 2.67
C LYS A 571 44.70 -50.01 3.96
N LYS A 572 43.68 -50.60 4.65
CA LYS A 572 43.72 -51.83 5.51
C LYS A 572 43.29 -51.65 6.98
N LYS A 573 42.25 -52.26 7.29
CA LYS A 573 41.91 -53.43 8.17
C LYS A 573 40.58 -53.16 8.89
N LYS A 574 39.56 -53.95 8.57
CA LYS A 574 39.08 -55.25 9.01
C LYS A 574 38.64 -55.32 10.49
N LYS A 575 37.31 -55.50 10.60
CA LYS A 575 36.64 -56.67 11.26
C LYS A 575 36.33 -56.63 12.75
N SER A 576 35.13 -57.07 13.00
CA SER A 576 34.56 -57.79 14.14
C SER A 576 34.15 -56.97 15.36
N ASP A 577 33.08 -57.18 16.06
CA ASP A 577 32.08 -58.24 16.24
C ASP A 577 30.90 -57.61 16.99
N LYS A 578 29.70 -57.99 16.61
CA LYS A 578 28.67 -58.73 17.36
C LYS A 578 28.37 -58.37 18.83
N SER A 579 27.11 -58.29 19.01
CA SER A 579 26.16 -58.88 19.98
C SER A 579 25.61 -57.91 21.01
N ASP A 580 24.35 -57.85 20.99
CA ASP A 580 23.23 -58.41 21.73
C ASP A 580 22.76 -57.63 22.95
N ASN A 581 21.44 -57.51 22.96
CA ASN A 581 20.47 -57.46 24.08
C ASN A 581 20.43 -56.17 24.94
N ASP A 582 19.34 -55.50 24.98
CA ASP A 582 18.01 -55.67 25.55
C ASP A 582 17.08 -54.55 25.08
#